data_e9731082de5daafb9c0754cd595bf3b0
#
_entry.id   e9731082de5daafb9c0754cd595bf3b0
#
_cell.length_a   1.000
_cell.length_b   1.000
_cell.length_c   1.000
_cell.angle_alpha   90.00
_cell.angle_beta   90.00
_cell.angle_gamma   90.00
#
_symmetry.space_group_name_H-M   'P 1'
#
loop_
_entity.id
_entity.type
_entity.pdbx_description
1 polymer ?
#
loop_
_entity_poly.entity_id
_entity_poly.type
_entity_poly.pdbx_seq_one_letter_code
_entity_poly.pdbx_strand_id
1 'polypeptide(L)'
;YDKQKAEVAAAYEVEIASGTGNAEMLKAEREAKLESLHREEVIKRQESSYISRIGRAMELIWAPLGFEWKAGVSLLTGVAAKEIVVSTMAVLYQGEDIDEDDEAASSALVTRLKEHGFTPVIAIVFIVFVLLYSPCFAALIAIGKEIGAKWAFFVMGYTTVLAWVVCFVLKQVLDLLI
;
A
#
# COMPACT_ATOMS: atom_id res chain seq x y z
N TYR A 1 14.92 16.44 6.01
CA TYR A 1 14.01 16.01 7.06
C TYR A 1 14.63 16.03 8.45
N ASP A 2 15.84 15.51 8.65
CA ASP A 2 16.51 15.53 9.97
C ASP A 2 16.65 16.94 10.54
N LYS A 3 16.94 17.94 9.69
CA LYS A 3 16.95 19.35 10.12
C LYS A 3 15.57 19.87 10.49
N GLN A 4 14.55 19.50 9.72
CA GLN A 4 13.16 19.92 9.99
C GLN A 4 12.62 19.28 11.27
N LYS A 5 12.92 18.01 11.52
CA LYS A 5 12.57 17.32 12.77
C LYS A 5 13.25 17.98 13.97
N ALA A 6 14.53 18.31 13.86
CA ALA A 6 15.27 18.98 14.92
C ALA A 6 14.75 20.41 15.19
N GLU A 7 14.39 21.14 14.15
CA GLU A 7 13.84 22.50 14.24
C GLU A 7 12.46 22.51 14.89
N VAL A 8 11.59 21.57 14.51
CA VAL A 8 10.27 21.38 15.13
C VAL A 8 10.43 20.95 16.59
N ALA A 9 11.29 20.00 16.91
CA ALA A 9 11.54 19.57 18.27
C ALA A 9 12.03 20.72 19.16
N ALA A 10 12.98 21.53 18.67
CA ALA A 10 13.51 22.69 19.40
C ALA A 10 12.46 23.77 19.59
N ALA A 11 11.60 24.04 18.60
CA ALA A 11 10.53 25.03 18.72
C ALA A 11 9.54 24.68 19.84
N TYR A 12 9.09 23.42 19.87
CA TYR A 12 8.19 22.96 20.92
C TYR A 12 8.84 22.87 22.30
N GLU A 13 10.16 22.59 22.41
CA GLU A 13 10.87 22.64 23.70
C GLU A 13 10.93 24.04 24.26
N VAL A 14 11.14 25.07 23.44
CA VAL A 14 11.11 26.46 23.84
C VAL A 14 9.72 26.88 24.33
N GLU A 15 8.66 26.40 23.64
CA GLU A 15 7.28 26.72 24.00
C GLU A 15 6.84 26.03 25.28
N ILE A 16 7.25 24.79 25.51
CA ILE A 16 7.06 24.06 26.78
C ILE A 16 7.80 24.75 27.93
N ALA A 17 9.01 25.23 27.68
CA ALA A 17 9.82 25.93 28.71
C ALA A 17 9.28 27.31 29.04
N SER A 18 8.57 27.97 28.11
CA SER A 18 7.97 29.30 28.34
C SER A 18 6.68 29.26 29.20
N GLY A 19 6.14 28.08 29.48
CA GLY A 19 4.97 27.89 30.35
C GLY A 19 3.65 28.44 29.80
N THR A 20 3.57 28.73 28.50
CA THR A 20 2.42 29.39 27.86
C THR A 20 1.28 28.44 27.48
N GLY A 21 1.38 27.15 27.81
CA GLY A 21 0.35 26.17 27.47
C GLY A 21 0.33 24.96 28.38
N ASN A 22 -0.67 24.08 28.21
CA ASN A 22 -0.71 22.80 28.92
C ASN A 22 0.43 21.91 28.37
N ALA A 23 1.46 21.69 29.21
CA ALA A 23 2.68 20.95 28.80
C ALA A 23 2.41 19.56 28.23
N GLU A 24 1.32 18.91 28.66
CA GLU A 24 0.90 17.61 28.10
C GLU A 24 0.31 17.75 26.69
N MET A 25 -0.50 18.78 26.44
CA MET A 25 -1.02 19.06 25.10
C MET A 25 0.08 19.38 24.10
N LEU A 26 1.04 20.23 24.48
CA LEU A 26 2.18 20.60 23.64
C LEU A 26 3.09 19.40 23.33
N LYS A 27 3.26 18.48 24.27
CA LYS A 27 4.00 17.23 24.04
C LYS A 27 3.29 16.33 23.03
N ALA A 28 1.97 16.14 23.18
CA ALA A 28 1.17 15.35 22.25
C ALA A 28 1.18 15.96 20.84
N GLU A 29 1.09 17.30 20.74
CA GLU A 29 1.14 18.02 19.47
C GLU A 29 2.51 17.92 18.79
N ARG A 30 3.60 18.00 19.59
CA ARG A 30 4.97 17.75 19.10
C ARG A 30 5.14 16.34 18.57
N GLU A 31 4.67 15.32 19.29
CA GLU A 31 4.74 13.92 18.87
C GLU A 31 3.98 13.71 17.57
N ALA A 32 2.74 14.20 17.49
CA ALA A 32 1.94 14.12 16.27
C ALA A 32 2.62 14.81 15.07
N LYS A 33 3.27 15.96 15.31
CA LYS A 33 3.99 16.68 14.25
C LYS A 33 5.26 15.96 13.79
N LEU A 34 6.03 15.41 14.72
CA LEU A 34 7.22 14.61 14.40
C LEU A 34 6.84 13.33 13.65
N GLU A 35 5.76 12.68 14.05
CA GLU A 35 5.24 11.50 13.40
C GLU A 35 4.77 11.83 11.95
N SER A 36 4.03 12.93 11.76
CA SER A 36 3.63 13.38 10.42
C SER A 36 4.83 13.65 9.50
N LEU A 37 5.90 14.27 10.01
CA LEU A 37 7.14 14.51 9.27
C LEU A 37 7.88 13.21 8.95
N HIS A 38 7.84 12.24 9.86
CA HIS A 38 8.42 10.92 9.63
C HIS A 38 7.68 10.19 8.52
N ARG A 39 6.34 10.21 8.54
CA ARG A 39 5.50 9.65 7.48
C ARG A 39 5.79 10.27 6.10
N GLU A 40 5.87 11.60 6.03
CA GLU A 40 6.21 12.30 4.79
C GLU A 40 7.61 11.91 4.26
N GLU A 41 8.58 11.77 5.15
CA GLU A 41 9.94 11.33 4.77
C GLU A 41 9.91 9.91 4.18
N VAL A 42 9.22 8.97 4.84
CA VAL A 42 9.11 7.59 4.37
C VAL A 42 8.43 7.54 3.00
N ILE A 43 7.31 8.26 2.82
CA ILE A 43 6.59 8.33 1.55
C ILE A 43 7.48 8.89 0.44
N LYS A 44 8.18 10.03 0.67
CA LYS A 44 9.08 10.62 -0.34
C LYS A 44 10.27 9.72 -0.65
N ARG A 45 10.82 9.06 0.34
CA ARG A 45 11.91 8.09 0.14
C ARG A 45 11.46 6.91 -0.71
N GLN A 46 10.24 6.43 -0.49
CA GLN A 46 9.62 5.37 -1.30
C GLN A 46 9.38 5.84 -2.74
N GLU A 47 8.88 7.06 -2.94
CA GLU A 47 8.64 7.64 -4.28
C GLU A 47 9.93 7.81 -5.10
N SER A 48 11.05 8.07 -4.46
CA SER A 48 12.37 8.16 -5.11
C SER A 48 13.08 6.82 -5.29
N SER A 49 12.51 5.74 -4.76
CA SER A 49 13.09 4.40 -4.76
C SER A 49 13.07 3.75 -6.16
N TYR A 50 13.96 2.77 -6.38
CA TYR A 50 13.92 1.90 -7.56
C TYR A 50 12.59 1.14 -7.68
N ILE A 51 11.94 0.83 -6.55
CA ILE A 51 10.63 0.17 -6.50
C ILE A 51 9.56 1.03 -7.16
N SER A 52 9.56 2.33 -6.93
CA SER A 52 8.60 3.25 -7.56
C SER A 52 8.81 3.36 -9.07
N ARG A 53 10.07 3.27 -9.53
CA ARG A 53 10.39 3.26 -10.97
C ARG A 53 9.87 2.00 -11.65
N ILE A 54 10.03 0.84 -11.01
CA ILE A 54 9.47 -0.43 -11.49
C ILE A 54 7.93 -0.38 -11.45
N GLY A 55 7.35 0.09 -10.35
CA GLY A 55 5.91 0.26 -10.20
C GLY A 55 5.29 1.13 -11.29
N ARG A 56 5.91 2.27 -11.60
CA ARG A 56 5.46 3.17 -12.69
C ARG A 56 5.63 2.54 -14.08
N ALA A 57 6.70 1.79 -14.32
CA ALA A 57 6.85 1.07 -15.59
C ALA A 57 5.75 0.01 -15.79
N MET A 58 5.29 -0.60 -14.69
CA MET A 58 4.21 -1.57 -14.70
C MET A 58 2.82 -0.92 -14.68
N GLU A 59 2.72 0.36 -14.38
CA GLU A 59 1.44 1.11 -14.30
C GLU A 59 0.65 1.00 -15.61
N LEU A 60 1.33 0.96 -16.75
CA LEU A 60 0.69 0.75 -18.05
C LEU A 60 -0.16 -0.54 -18.11
N ILE A 61 0.26 -1.58 -17.37
CA ILE A 61 -0.46 -2.87 -17.30
C ILE A 61 -1.64 -2.77 -16.32
N TRP A 62 -1.49 -1.98 -15.24
CA TRP A 62 -2.48 -1.84 -14.18
C TRP A 62 -3.48 -0.71 -14.41
N ALA A 63 -3.13 0.29 -15.23
CA ALA A 63 -3.99 1.43 -15.55
C ALA A 63 -5.40 1.05 -16.03
N PRO A 64 -5.61 0.02 -16.89
CA PRO A 64 -6.95 -0.36 -17.31
C PRO A 64 -7.83 -0.87 -16.16
N LEU A 65 -7.22 -1.41 -15.10
CA LEU A 65 -7.91 -1.86 -13.88
C LEU A 65 -8.16 -0.70 -12.90
N GLY A 66 -7.56 0.48 -13.13
CA GLY A 66 -7.63 1.63 -12.24
C GLY A 66 -6.68 1.54 -11.06
N PHE A 67 -5.68 0.67 -11.10
CA PHE A 67 -4.70 0.53 -10.02
C PHE A 67 -3.54 1.50 -10.23
N GLU A 68 -3.25 2.28 -9.19
CA GLU A 68 -2.06 3.11 -9.11
C GLU A 68 -0.80 2.23 -8.92
N TRP A 69 0.38 2.76 -9.21
CA TRP A 69 1.65 2.05 -9.06
C TRP A 69 1.87 1.46 -7.65
N LYS A 70 1.37 2.13 -6.59
CA LYS A 70 1.45 1.64 -5.21
C LYS A 70 0.68 0.33 -5.01
N ALA A 71 -0.53 0.27 -5.54
CA ALA A 71 -1.33 -0.95 -5.53
C ALA A 71 -0.65 -2.08 -6.33
N GLY A 72 -0.04 -1.75 -7.49
CA GLY A 72 0.75 -2.69 -8.29
C GLY A 72 1.95 -3.26 -7.54
N VAL A 73 2.68 -2.44 -6.78
CA VAL A 73 3.78 -2.91 -5.92
C VAL A 73 3.27 -3.82 -4.81
N SER A 74 2.14 -3.47 -4.17
CA SER A 74 1.54 -4.31 -3.13
C SER A 74 1.12 -5.68 -3.67
N LEU A 75 0.65 -5.74 -4.91
CA LEU A 75 0.34 -7.01 -5.58
C LEU A 75 1.59 -7.85 -5.85
N LEU A 76 2.72 -7.23 -6.19
CA LEU A 76 3.98 -7.95 -6.37
C LEU A 76 4.49 -8.56 -5.06
N THR A 77 4.41 -7.83 -3.95
CA THR A 77 4.79 -8.36 -2.64
C THR A 77 3.83 -9.47 -2.19
N GLY A 78 2.56 -9.36 -2.53
CA GLY A 78 1.52 -10.36 -2.24
C GLY A 78 1.72 -11.72 -2.93
N VAL A 79 2.61 -11.83 -3.94
CA VAL A 79 3.02 -13.13 -4.49
C VAL A 79 3.76 -13.97 -3.44
N ALA A 80 4.51 -13.35 -2.55
CA ALA A 80 5.20 -14.04 -1.46
C ALA A 80 4.21 -14.57 -0.42
N ALA A 81 3.32 -13.69 0.06
CA ALA A 81 2.24 -14.03 0.98
C ALA A 81 1.11 -13.01 0.80
N LYS A 82 -0.12 -13.47 0.60
CA LYS A 82 -1.27 -12.59 0.30
C LYS A 82 -1.61 -11.67 1.47
N GLU A 83 -1.30 -12.08 2.68
CA GLU A 83 -1.49 -11.31 3.91
C GLU A 83 -0.65 -10.01 3.90
N ILE A 84 0.50 -10.00 3.24
CA ILE A 84 1.40 -8.84 3.20
C ILE A 84 0.86 -7.73 2.25
N VAL A 85 -0.12 -8.00 1.41
CA VAL A 85 -0.68 -6.99 0.48
C VAL A 85 -1.21 -5.78 1.24
N VAL A 86 -1.98 -6.01 2.31
CA VAL A 86 -2.60 -4.94 3.11
C VAL A 86 -1.54 -4.16 3.87
N SER A 87 -0.60 -4.83 4.54
CA SER A 87 0.52 -4.18 5.24
C SER A 87 1.36 -3.35 4.26
N THR A 88 1.67 -3.88 3.07
CA THR A 88 2.42 -3.14 2.06
C THR A 88 1.64 -1.91 1.56
N MET A 89 0.32 -2.03 1.38
CA MET A 89 -0.51 -0.86 1.05
C MET A 89 -0.47 0.18 2.17
N ALA A 90 -0.54 -0.23 3.43
CA ALA A 90 -0.44 0.68 4.56
C ALA A 90 0.88 1.45 4.56
N VAL A 91 2.00 0.74 4.42
CA VAL A 91 3.33 1.37 4.34
C VAL A 91 3.44 2.34 3.15
N LEU A 92 2.89 1.99 1.99
CA LEU A 92 2.98 2.82 0.79
C LEU A 92 2.05 4.05 0.81
N TYR A 93 0.90 3.97 1.48
CA TYR A 93 -0.08 5.06 1.52
C TYR A 93 -0.02 5.86 2.82
N GLN A 94 0.35 5.27 3.95
CA GLN A 94 0.46 5.92 5.25
C GLN A 94 1.89 6.16 5.72
N GLY A 95 2.86 5.38 5.21
CA GLY A 95 4.25 5.41 5.66
C GLY A 95 4.52 4.59 6.93
N GLU A 96 3.56 3.81 7.39
CA GLU A 96 3.65 2.98 8.59
C GLU A 96 3.07 1.60 8.34
N ASP A 97 3.64 0.58 9.03
CA ASP A 97 3.03 -0.73 9.15
C ASP A 97 1.81 -0.64 10.07
N ILE A 98 0.76 -1.34 9.71
CA ILE A 98 -0.44 -1.48 10.55
C ILE A 98 -0.56 -2.91 11.03
N ASP A 99 -0.87 -3.07 12.32
CA ASP A 99 -1.38 -4.31 12.83
C ASP A 99 -2.81 -4.51 12.30
N GLU A 100 -3.11 -5.68 11.76
CA GLU A 100 -4.42 -5.98 11.14
C GLU A 100 -5.60 -5.84 12.13
N ASP A 101 -5.32 -5.92 13.42
CA ASP A 101 -6.30 -5.79 14.51
C ASP A 101 -6.56 -4.34 14.93
N ASP A 102 -5.82 -3.35 14.39
CA ASP A 102 -6.00 -1.93 14.73
C ASP A 102 -7.06 -1.27 13.83
N GLU A 103 -8.28 -1.15 14.35
CA GLU A 103 -9.41 -0.51 13.66
C GLU A 103 -9.13 0.97 13.32
N ALA A 104 -8.36 1.69 14.16
CA ALA A 104 -8.04 3.08 13.93
C ALA A 104 -7.07 3.23 12.75
N ALA A 105 -6.05 2.38 12.68
CA ALA A 105 -5.09 2.35 11.58
C ALA A 105 -5.75 1.91 10.27
N SER A 106 -6.65 0.93 10.32
CA SER A 106 -7.44 0.48 9.16
C SER A 106 -8.35 1.59 8.62
N SER A 107 -9.00 2.35 9.48
CA SER A 107 -9.86 3.48 9.07
C SER A 107 -9.07 4.62 8.46
N ALA A 108 -7.87 4.90 8.98
CA ALA A 108 -6.93 5.87 8.42
C ALA A 108 -6.47 5.45 7.02
N LEU A 109 -6.15 4.17 6.81
CA LEU A 109 -5.81 3.63 5.48
C LEU A 109 -6.94 3.83 4.48
N VAL A 110 -8.19 3.51 4.85
CA VAL A 110 -9.36 3.71 3.99
C VAL A 110 -9.52 5.17 3.59
N THR A 111 -9.29 6.10 4.51
CA THR A 111 -9.35 7.54 4.23
C THR A 111 -8.27 7.95 3.23
N ARG A 112 -7.03 7.51 3.42
CA ARG A 112 -5.92 7.78 2.51
C ARG A 112 -6.14 7.18 1.12
N LEU A 113 -6.65 5.96 1.04
CA LEU A 113 -6.99 5.33 -0.23
C LEU A 113 -8.03 6.13 -1.00
N LYS A 114 -9.06 6.65 -0.32
CA LYS A 114 -10.07 7.52 -0.94
C LYS A 114 -9.47 8.83 -1.46
N GLU A 115 -8.58 9.46 -0.71
CA GLU A 115 -7.86 10.68 -1.14
C GLU A 115 -7.02 10.45 -2.40
N HIS A 116 -6.47 9.24 -2.57
CA HIS A 116 -5.73 8.81 -3.78
C HIS A 116 -6.62 8.26 -4.90
N GLY A 117 -7.94 8.48 -4.84
CA GLY A 117 -8.85 8.10 -5.92
C GLY A 117 -9.25 6.62 -5.93
N PHE A 118 -9.01 5.90 -4.83
CA PHE A 118 -9.43 4.51 -4.69
C PHE A 118 -10.95 4.45 -4.46
N THR A 119 -11.70 4.32 -5.55
CA THR A 119 -13.16 4.24 -5.51
C THR A 119 -13.64 2.88 -4.98
N PRO A 120 -14.88 2.75 -4.48
CA PRO A 120 -15.44 1.45 -4.09
C PRO A 120 -15.39 0.41 -5.21
N VAL A 121 -15.54 0.83 -6.46
CA VAL A 121 -15.42 -0.05 -7.64
C VAL A 121 -14.01 -0.61 -7.73
N ILE A 122 -13.00 0.25 -7.63
CA ILE A 122 -11.59 -0.14 -7.68
C ILE A 122 -11.26 -1.08 -6.51
N ALA A 123 -11.82 -0.83 -5.32
CA ALA A 123 -11.63 -1.69 -4.15
C ALA A 123 -12.18 -3.11 -4.39
N ILE A 124 -13.38 -3.24 -4.95
CA ILE A 124 -13.96 -4.54 -5.28
C ILE A 124 -13.10 -5.26 -6.33
N VAL A 125 -12.72 -4.56 -7.40
CA VAL A 125 -11.85 -5.11 -8.46
C VAL A 125 -10.51 -5.56 -7.88
N PHE A 126 -9.92 -4.80 -6.97
CA PHE A 126 -8.67 -5.13 -6.30
C PHE A 126 -8.78 -6.38 -5.44
N ILE A 127 -9.84 -6.51 -4.63
CA ILE A 127 -10.09 -7.71 -3.81
C ILE A 127 -10.25 -8.94 -4.70
N VAL A 128 -11.06 -8.84 -5.75
CA VAL A 128 -11.26 -9.96 -6.69
C VAL A 128 -9.94 -10.32 -7.37
N PHE A 129 -9.13 -9.33 -7.73
CA PHE A 129 -7.81 -9.57 -8.31
C PHE A 129 -6.90 -10.32 -7.34
N VAL A 130 -6.80 -9.88 -6.06
CA VAL A 130 -5.99 -10.53 -5.02
C VAL A 130 -6.43 -11.99 -4.78
N LEU A 131 -7.71 -12.28 -4.91
CA LEU A 131 -8.23 -13.64 -4.76
C LEU A 131 -7.87 -14.55 -5.94
N LEU A 132 -7.93 -14.03 -7.16
CA LEU A 132 -7.77 -14.83 -8.39
C LEU A 132 -6.33 -14.91 -8.91
N TYR A 133 -5.51 -13.87 -8.68
CA TYR A 133 -4.16 -13.83 -9.25
C TYR A 133 -3.28 -14.95 -8.66
N SER A 134 -2.04 -15.01 -8.98
CA SER A 134 -1.06 -16.06 -8.68
C SER A 134 -1.30 -16.82 -7.35
N PRO A 135 -1.16 -18.15 -7.33
CA PRO A 135 -1.06 -18.90 -6.08
C PRO A 135 0.16 -18.43 -5.26
N CYS A 136 0.11 -18.57 -3.93
CA CYS A 136 1.20 -18.18 -3.05
C CYS A 136 2.48 -18.95 -3.39
N PHE A 137 3.63 -18.38 -3.00
CA PHE A 137 4.95 -18.94 -3.32
C PHE A 137 5.11 -20.39 -2.84
N ALA A 138 4.53 -20.74 -1.70
CA ALA A 138 4.52 -22.11 -1.19
C ALA A 138 3.80 -23.09 -2.13
N ALA A 139 2.66 -22.69 -2.66
CA ALA A 139 1.92 -23.51 -3.63
C ALA A 139 2.69 -23.65 -4.96
N LEU A 140 3.36 -22.58 -5.42
CA LEU A 140 4.21 -22.65 -6.61
C LEU A 140 5.39 -23.60 -6.44
N ILE A 141 6.02 -23.62 -5.25
CA ILE A 141 7.10 -24.56 -4.92
C ILE A 141 6.57 -26.00 -4.93
N ALA A 142 5.39 -26.25 -4.35
CA ALA A 142 4.78 -27.56 -4.33
C ALA A 142 4.50 -28.06 -5.76
N ILE A 143 3.86 -27.25 -6.60
CA ILE A 143 3.62 -27.55 -8.01
C ILE A 143 4.94 -27.80 -8.75
N GLY A 144 5.94 -26.98 -8.51
CA GLY A 144 7.26 -27.10 -9.13
C GLY A 144 7.99 -28.39 -8.77
N LYS A 145 7.79 -28.89 -7.55
CA LYS A 145 8.36 -30.17 -7.09
C LYS A 145 7.62 -31.40 -7.63
N GLU A 146 6.30 -31.32 -7.74
CA GLU A 146 5.49 -32.47 -8.13
C GLU A 146 5.38 -32.63 -9.65
N ILE A 147 5.18 -31.52 -10.38
CA ILE A 147 4.87 -31.54 -11.81
C ILE A 147 6.01 -30.93 -12.64
N GLY A 148 6.88 -30.16 -12.00
CA GLY A 148 8.03 -29.52 -12.62
C GLY A 148 7.91 -28.00 -12.69
N ALA A 149 9.06 -27.33 -12.64
CA ALA A 149 9.17 -25.87 -12.58
C ALA A 149 8.47 -25.14 -13.76
N LYS A 150 8.50 -25.74 -14.95
CA LYS A 150 7.82 -25.18 -16.14
C LYS A 150 6.31 -25.03 -15.93
N TRP A 151 5.68 -25.98 -15.28
CA TRP A 151 4.27 -25.95 -14.96
C TRP A 151 3.94 -24.93 -13.87
N ALA A 152 4.82 -24.75 -12.87
CA ALA A 152 4.63 -23.72 -11.87
C ALA A 152 4.61 -22.31 -12.50
N PHE A 153 5.56 -22.02 -13.40
CA PHE A 153 5.57 -20.74 -14.13
C PHE A 153 4.36 -20.59 -15.06
N PHE A 154 3.94 -21.67 -15.72
CA PHE A 154 2.75 -21.64 -16.56
C PHE A 154 1.48 -21.32 -15.75
N VAL A 155 1.28 -21.99 -14.60
CA VAL A 155 0.14 -21.73 -13.72
C VAL A 155 0.16 -20.30 -13.21
N MET A 156 1.32 -19.78 -12.76
CA MET A 156 1.47 -18.41 -12.31
C MET A 156 1.07 -17.40 -13.40
N GLY A 157 1.58 -17.57 -14.62
CA GLY A 157 1.24 -16.71 -15.75
C GLY A 157 -0.23 -16.82 -16.14
N TYR A 158 -0.75 -18.02 -16.24
CA TYR A 158 -2.14 -18.27 -16.61
C TYR A 158 -3.12 -17.66 -15.62
N THR A 159 -2.93 -17.89 -14.31
CA THR A 159 -3.81 -17.34 -13.27
C THR A 159 -3.75 -15.82 -13.21
N THR A 160 -2.58 -15.23 -13.40
CA THR A 160 -2.42 -13.76 -13.43
C THR A 160 -3.13 -13.14 -14.64
N VAL A 161 -2.99 -13.73 -15.83
CA VAL A 161 -3.69 -13.25 -17.03
C VAL A 161 -5.20 -13.42 -16.89
N LEU A 162 -5.64 -14.55 -16.37
CA LEU A 162 -7.06 -14.82 -16.12
C LEU A 162 -7.64 -13.81 -15.12
N ALA A 163 -6.95 -13.55 -14.01
CA ALA A 163 -7.34 -12.55 -13.02
C ALA A 163 -7.45 -11.15 -13.67
N TRP A 164 -6.47 -10.79 -14.52
CA TRP A 164 -6.47 -9.52 -15.22
C TRP A 164 -7.69 -9.37 -16.13
N VAL A 165 -7.99 -10.38 -16.95
CA VAL A 165 -9.14 -10.37 -17.87
C VAL A 165 -10.46 -10.29 -17.10
N VAL A 166 -10.62 -11.12 -16.05
CA VAL A 166 -11.84 -11.12 -15.21
C VAL A 166 -12.05 -9.77 -14.55
N CYS A 167 -11.00 -9.21 -13.96
CA CYS A 167 -11.07 -7.91 -13.28
C CYS A 167 -11.31 -6.76 -14.27
N PHE A 168 -10.74 -6.82 -15.46
CA PHE A 168 -11.00 -5.82 -16.51
C PHE A 168 -12.48 -5.83 -16.92
N VAL A 169 -13.06 -7.02 -17.18
CA VAL A 169 -14.48 -7.14 -17.50
C VAL A 169 -15.35 -6.71 -16.33
N LEU A 170 -15.01 -7.12 -15.10
CA LEU A 170 -15.73 -6.75 -13.89
C LEU A 170 -15.76 -5.22 -13.72
N LYS A 171 -14.62 -4.55 -13.91
CA LYS A 171 -14.54 -3.09 -13.84
C LYS A 171 -15.45 -2.43 -14.86
N GLN A 172 -15.42 -2.88 -16.14
CA GLN A 172 -16.27 -2.31 -17.19
C GLN A 172 -17.76 -2.46 -16.86
N VAL A 173 -18.16 -3.61 -16.31
CA VAL A 173 -19.54 -3.86 -15.90
C VAL A 173 -19.94 -2.96 -14.73
N LEU A 174 -19.07 -2.82 -13.73
CA LEU A 174 -19.34 -1.97 -12.57
C LEU A 174 -19.38 -0.48 -12.93
N ASP A 175 -18.48 -0.01 -13.79
CA ASP A 175 -18.47 1.38 -14.29
C ASP A 175 -19.70 1.71 -15.16
N LEU A 176 -20.35 0.70 -15.74
CA LEU A 176 -21.60 0.87 -16.51
C LEU A 176 -22.85 0.87 -15.60
N LEU A 177 -22.79 0.23 -14.44
CA LEU A 177 -23.91 0.04 -13.53
C LEU A 177 -24.04 1.15 -12.46
N ILE A 178 -22.95 1.87 -12.19
CA ILE A 178 -22.85 2.90 -11.16
C ILE A 178 -22.61 4.26 -11.81
#